data_3e40e33268555897935b9fb25113a043
#
_entry.id   3e40e33268555897935b9fb25113a043
#
_cell.length_a   1.000
_cell.length_b   1.000
_cell.length_c   1.000
_cell.angle_alpha   90.00
_cell.angle_beta   90.00
_cell.angle_gamma   90.00
#
_symmetry.space_group_name_H-M   'P 1'
#
loop_
_entity.id
_entity.type
_entity.pdbx_description
1 polymer ?
#
loop_
_entity_poly.entity_id
_entity_poly.type
_entity_poly.pdbx_seq_one_letter_code
_entity_poly.pdbx_strand_id
1 'polypeptide(L)'
;MKVVKLSHPNYEYDVHSLVKAFYAEDQVTVITPETKPEKLAELEPQVSLEIELAETGAKIRVGEEDFLWDAETENLADGYKNGLKRFLYRTLSKVTGQKLPWGNLTGIRPTKIAYGMLDEGRSDAEILDFMEQSHYVSEEKALLGIDIAKRERDLLKEIHYEGGYSLYIGIPFCPTTCLYCSFTSYPIAAFRRQVDAYVDAVIKEMDYVAENFQDKVLDTVYI
;
A
#
# COMPACT_ATOMS: atom_id res chain seq x y z
N MET A 1 -17.35 14.13 -5.32
CA MET A 1 -16.91 12.85 -5.93
C MET A 1 -15.93 13.14 -7.06
N LYS A 2 -14.89 12.32 -7.22
CA LYS A 2 -13.93 12.40 -8.32
C LYS A 2 -14.03 11.13 -9.15
N VAL A 3 -14.29 11.28 -10.46
CA VAL A 3 -14.32 10.15 -11.38
C VAL A 3 -13.08 10.21 -12.27
N VAL A 4 -12.32 9.11 -12.28
CA VAL A 4 -11.11 8.96 -13.08
C VAL A 4 -11.39 7.97 -14.21
N LYS A 5 -11.19 8.37 -15.45
CA LYS A 5 -11.26 7.49 -16.62
C LYS A 5 -9.85 7.00 -16.94
N LEU A 6 -9.65 5.70 -16.90
CA LEU A 6 -8.37 5.04 -17.19
C LEU A 6 -8.53 4.19 -18.45
N SER A 7 -7.65 4.37 -19.43
CA SER A 7 -7.74 3.70 -20.74
C SER A 7 -7.51 2.18 -20.68
N HIS A 8 -6.93 1.67 -19.59
CA HIS A 8 -6.64 0.25 -19.40
C HIS A 8 -6.75 -0.13 -17.92
N PRO A 9 -7.24 -1.33 -17.53
CA PRO A 9 -7.42 -1.72 -16.13
C PRO A 9 -6.12 -1.86 -15.34
N ASN A 10 -4.98 -1.99 -16.02
CA ASN A 10 -3.69 -2.01 -15.36
C ASN A 10 -3.49 -0.72 -14.53
N TYR A 11 -2.93 -0.87 -13.33
CA TYR A 11 -2.66 0.23 -12.41
C TYR A 11 -3.89 0.94 -11.82
N GLU A 12 -5.11 0.39 -11.97
CA GLU A 12 -6.34 0.97 -11.40
C GLU A 12 -6.20 1.25 -9.91
N TYR A 13 -5.68 0.27 -9.15
CA TYR A 13 -5.44 0.42 -7.72
C TYR A 13 -4.43 1.54 -7.39
N ASP A 14 -3.31 1.60 -8.13
CA ASP A 14 -2.27 2.60 -7.91
C ASP A 14 -2.78 4.01 -8.22
N VAL A 15 -3.53 4.17 -9.32
CA VAL A 15 -4.19 5.42 -9.72
C VAL A 15 -5.23 5.83 -8.68
N HIS A 16 -6.16 4.93 -8.32
CA HIS A 16 -7.18 5.19 -7.32
C HIS A 16 -6.57 5.67 -6.00
N SER A 17 -5.58 4.92 -5.48
CA SER A 17 -4.96 5.19 -4.20
C SER A 17 -4.27 6.55 -4.17
N LEU A 18 -3.57 6.93 -5.25
CA LEU A 18 -2.87 8.20 -5.31
C LEU A 18 -3.84 9.37 -5.49
N VAL A 19 -4.86 9.25 -6.35
CA VAL A 19 -5.91 10.27 -6.49
C VAL A 19 -6.65 10.45 -5.17
N LYS A 20 -7.00 9.36 -4.48
CA LYS A 20 -7.65 9.41 -3.16
C LYS A 20 -6.79 10.11 -2.11
N ALA A 21 -5.47 9.98 -2.17
CA ALA A 21 -4.57 10.67 -1.25
C ALA A 21 -4.59 12.21 -1.44
N PHE A 22 -4.74 12.69 -2.67
CA PHE A 22 -4.89 14.13 -2.96
C PHE A 22 -6.30 14.66 -2.67
N TYR A 23 -7.32 13.84 -2.81
CA TYR A 23 -8.73 14.19 -2.61
C TYR A 23 -9.34 13.37 -1.47
N ALA A 24 -8.75 13.50 -0.28
CA ALA A 24 -9.09 12.68 0.88
C ALA A 24 -10.58 12.78 1.30
N GLU A 25 -11.20 13.96 1.13
CA GLU A 25 -12.61 14.19 1.44
C GLU A 25 -13.58 13.65 0.36
N ASP A 26 -13.08 13.45 -0.87
CA ASP A 26 -13.89 13.02 -1.98
C ASP A 26 -14.02 11.48 -2.04
N GLN A 27 -15.17 10.99 -2.48
CA GLN A 27 -15.27 9.64 -3.01
C GLN A 27 -14.56 9.60 -4.37
N VAL A 28 -13.61 8.70 -4.54
CA VAL A 28 -12.89 8.47 -5.79
C VAL A 28 -13.41 7.19 -6.43
N THR A 29 -13.71 7.24 -7.72
CA THR A 29 -14.11 6.07 -8.52
C THR A 29 -13.29 6.06 -9.81
N VAL A 30 -12.65 4.92 -10.11
CA VAL A 30 -11.97 4.71 -11.38
C VAL A 30 -12.91 3.94 -12.30
N ILE A 31 -13.04 4.39 -13.54
CA ILE A 31 -13.72 3.67 -14.62
C ILE A 31 -12.71 3.25 -15.67
N THR A 32 -12.87 2.04 -16.18
CA THR A 32 -12.01 1.41 -17.19
C THR A 32 -12.88 0.83 -18.30
N PRO A 33 -12.32 0.36 -19.42
CA PRO A 33 -13.08 -0.35 -20.44
C PRO A 33 -13.81 -1.61 -19.94
N GLU A 34 -13.40 -2.16 -18.81
CA GLU A 34 -14.03 -3.34 -18.17
C GLU A 34 -15.17 -2.97 -17.22
N THR A 35 -15.40 -1.67 -16.98
CA THR A 35 -16.50 -1.19 -16.14
C THR A 35 -17.85 -1.52 -16.80
N LYS A 36 -18.81 -2.04 -16.01
CA LYS A 36 -20.13 -2.40 -16.51
C LYS A 36 -20.78 -1.23 -17.27
N PRO A 37 -21.41 -1.47 -18.44
CA PRO A 37 -21.93 -0.40 -19.29
C PRO A 37 -22.91 0.56 -18.59
N GLU A 38 -23.75 0.05 -17.69
CA GLU A 38 -24.71 0.86 -16.91
C GLU A 38 -23.98 1.87 -16.03
N LYS A 39 -22.94 1.40 -15.30
CA LYS A 39 -22.12 2.24 -14.42
C LYS A 39 -21.25 3.19 -15.21
N LEU A 40 -20.76 2.77 -16.40
CA LEU A 40 -19.99 3.61 -17.28
C LEU A 40 -20.84 4.80 -17.78
N ALA A 41 -22.05 4.54 -18.26
CA ALA A 41 -22.97 5.58 -18.74
C ALA A 41 -23.34 6.60 -17.64
N GLU A 42 -23.45 6.15 -16.39
CA GLU A 42 -23.74 7.01 -15.23
C GLU A 42 -22.54 7.92 -14.88
N LEU A 43 -21.33 7.38 -14.91
CA LEU A 43 -20.13 8.04 -14.38
C LEU A 43 -19.36 8.82 -15.45
N GLU A 44 -19.42 8.44 -16.71
CA GLU A 44 -18.66 9.09 -17.80
C GLU A 44 -18.90 10.61 -17.92
N PRO A 45 -20.14 11.14 -17.75
CA PRO A 45 -20.36 12.58 -17.74
C PRO A 45 -19.74 13.33 -16.56
N GLN A 46 -19.31 12.60 -15.52
CA GLN A 46 -18.72 13.13 -14.27
C GLN A 46 -17.18 13.01 -14.24
N VAL A 47 -16.57 12.55 -15.33
CA VAL A 47 -15.11 12.38 -15.42
C VAL A 47 -14.42 13.71 -15.17
N SER A 48 -13.54 13.72 -14.18
CA SER A 48 -12.74 14.89 -13.78
C SER A 48 -11.25 14.71 -14.07
N LEU A 49 -10.82 13.49 -14.36
CA LEU A 49 -9.45 13.12 -14.70
C LEU A 49 -9.48 12.00 -15.74
N GLU A 50 -8.81 12.18 -16.86
CA GLU A 50 -8.63 11.14 -17.87
C GLU A 50 -7.16 10.75 -17.94
N ILE A 51 -6.86 9.43 -17.94
CA ILE A 51 -5.52 8.90 -18.02
C ILE A 51 -5.48 7.92 -19.20
N GLU A 52 -4.72 8.28 -20.21
CA GLU A 52 -4.41 7.43 -21.35
C GLU A 52 -3.03 6.85 -21.19
N LEU A 53 -2.94 5.52 -21.05
CA LEU A 53 -1.69 4.77 -20.94
C LEU A 53 -1.20 4.38 -22.34
N ALA A 54 0.11 4.51 -22.59
CA ALA A 54 0.80 4.05 -23.77
C ALA A 54 2.01 3.19 -23.38
N GLU A 55 2.58 2.45 -24.32
CA GLU A 55 3.75 1.59 -24.05
C GLU A 55 4.95 2.38 -23.53
N THR A 56 5.17 3.59 -24.06
CA THR A 56 6.33 4.45 -23.77
C THR A 56 5.95 5.74 -23.04
N GLY A 57 4.77 5.79 -22.38
CA GLY A 57 4.39 7.00 -21.69
C GLY A 57 2.93 7.04 -21.27
N ALA A 58 2.45 8.21 -20.90
CA ALA A 58 1.05 8.42 -20.56
C ALA A 58 0.64 9.88 -20.80
N LYS A 59 -0.68 10.09 -20.97
CA LYS A 59 -1.29 11.39 -21.02
C LYS A 59 -2.31 11.50 -19.90
N ILE A 60 -2.27 12.61 -19.17
CA ILE A 60 -3.28 12.94 -18.17
C ILE A 60 -3.98 14.22 -18.61
N ARG A 61 -5.31 14.20 -18.63
CA ARG A 61 -6.15 15.38 -18.85
C ARG A 61 -6.90 15.73 -17.58
N VAL A 62 -6.82 17.00 -17.18
CA VAL A 62 -7.56 17.56 -16.04
C VAL A 62 -8.28 18.82 -16.52
N GLY A 63 -9.61 18.76 -16.66
CA GLY A 63 -10.36 19.82 -17.30
C GLY A 63 -9.92 20.02 -18.76
N GLU A 64 -9.43 21.23 -19.10
CA GLU A 64 -8.92 21.56 -20.45
C GLU A 64 -7.38 21.41 -20.56
N GLU A 65 -6.68 21.08 -19.48
CA GLU A 65 -5.22 20.95 -19.49
C GLU A 65 -4.79 19.50 -19.77
N ASP A 66 -3.86 19.36 -20.73
CA ASP A 66 -3.21 18.09 -21.06
C ASP A 66 -1.78 18.08 -20.49
N PHE A 67 -1.43 17.00 -19.83
CA PHE A 67 -0.09 16.70 -19.33
C PHE A 67 0.42 15.45 -20.04
N LEU A 68 1.65 15.51 -20.51
CA LEU A 68 2.28 14.41 -21.25
C LEU A 68 3.50 13.90 -20.49
N TRP A 69 3.67 12.62 -20.49
CA TRP A 69 4.84 11.94 -19.97
C TRP A 69 5.37 10.97 -21.02
N ASP A 70 6.66 11.09 -21.29
CA ASP A 70 7.42 10.18 -22.12
C ASP A 70 8.36 9.36 -21.24
N ALA A 71 8.12 8.06 -21.17
CA ALA A 71 8.89 7.14 -20.36
C ALA A 71 10.36 7.00 -20.81
N GLU A 72 10.67 7.29 -22.09
CA GLU A 72 12.03 7.24 -22.60
C GLU A 72 12.90 8.39 -22.07
N THR A 73 12.28 9.47 -21.61
CA THR A 73 12.98 10.64 -21.05
C THR A 73 13.33 10.49 -19.58
N GLU A 74 12.78 9.49 -18.89
CA GLU A 74 13.05 9.21 -17.49
C GLU A 74 13.83 7.90 -17.33
N ASN A 75 14.70 7.84 -16.34
CA ASN A 75 15.32 6.56 -15.95
C ASN A 75 14.28 5.69 -15.25
N LEU A 76 13.76 4.69 -15.96
CA LEU A 76 12.77 3.72 -15.44
C LEU A 76 13.42 2.46 -14.88
N ALA A 77 14.57 2.55 -14.24
CA ALA A 77 15.21 1.41 -13.58
C ALA A 77 14.26 0.69 -12.60
N ASP A 78 13.28 1.43 -12.04
CA ASP A 78 12.24 0.94 -11.13
C ASP A 78 10.89 0.62 -11.83
N GLY A 79 10.87 0.66 -13.16
CA GLY A 79 9.76 0.23 -14.02
C GLY A 79 8.68 1.28 -14.30
N TYR A 80 7.88 1.00 -15.32
CA TYR A 80 6.81 1.87 -15.82
C TYR A 80 5.81 2.31 -14.72
N LYS A 81 5.42 1.39 -13.84
CA LYS A 81 4.47 1.68 -12.75
C LYS A 81 4.94 2.83 -11.86
N ASN A 82 6.20 2.83 -11.46
CA ASN A 82 6.74 3.87 -10.60
C ASN A 82 6.89 5.20 -11.34
N GLY A 83 7.27 5.16 -12.62
CA GLY A 83 7.27 6.34 -13.49
C GLY A 83 5.87 6.96 -13.63
N LEU A 84 4.85 6.14 -13.88
CA LEU A 84 3.45 6.57 -13.95
C LEU A 84 2.99 7.21 -12.63
N LYS A 85 3.34 6.62 -11.49
CA LYS A 85 3.01 7.18 -10.16
C LYS A 85 3.70 8.52 -9.93
N ARG A 86 4.96 8.68 -10.35
CA ARG A 86 5.67 9.96 -10.29
C ARG A 86 5.01 11.01 -11.18
N PHE A 87 4.65 10.65 -12.40
CA PHE A 87 3.97 11.54 -13.33
C PHE A 87 2.60 11.98 -12.78
N LEU A 88 1.78 11.04 -12.32
CA LEU A 88 0.48 11.34 -11.72
C LEU A 88 0.62 12.23 -10.48
N TYR A 89 1.60 11.97 -9.62
CA TYR A 89 1.88 12.81 -8.46
C TYR A 89 2.23 14.24 -8.85
N ARG A 90 3.16 14.43 -9.81
CA ARG A 90 3.55 15.77 -10.28
C ARG A 90 2.37 16.52 -10.87
N THR A 91 1.55 15.85 -11.67
CA THR A 91 0.36 16.41 -12.27
C THR A 91 -0.64 16.85 -11.21
N LEU A 92 -0.99 15.97 -10.28
CA LEU A 92 -1.96 16.29 -9.21
C LEU A 92 -1.41 17.36 -8.27
N SER A 93 -0.13 17.33 -7.94
CA SER A 93 0.51 18.36 -7.12
C SER A 93 0.45 19.74 -7.78
N LYS A 94 0.67 19.81 -9.11
CA LYS A 94 0.55 21.05 -9.87
C LYS A 94 -0.89 21.58 -9.91
N VAL A 95 -1.86 20.69 -10.17
CA VAL A 95 -3.28 21.06 -10.29
C VAL A 95 -3.89 21.46 -8.96
N THR A 96 -3.52 20.77 -7.87
CA THR A 96 -4.11 21.03 -6.54
C THR A 96 -3.32 22.03 -5.69
N GLY A 97 -2.06 22.29 -6.06
CA GLY A 97 -1.12 23.07 -5.23
C GLY A 97 -0.65 22.34 -3.95
N GLN A 98 -1.02 21.05 -3.79
CA GLN A 98 -0.72 20.28 -2.59
C GLN A 98 0.55 19.43 -2.78
N LYS A 99 1.25 19.19 -1.68
CA LYS A 99 2.32 18.19 -1.57
C LYS A 99 1.96 17.21 -0.46
N LEU A 100 1.97 15.93 -0.78
CA LEU A 100 1.68 14.89 0.21
C LEU A 100 2.95 14.58 1.02
N PRO A 101 2.87 14.46 2.36
CA PRO A 101 4.04 14.19 3.20
C PRO A 101 4.79 12.90 2.84
N TRP A 102 4.06 11.87 2.40
CA TRP A 102 4.62 10.60 1.92
C TRP A 102 4.77 10.52 0.40
N GLY A 103 4.66 11.66 -0.30
CA GLY A 103 4.83 11.74 -1.73
C GLY A 103 3.88 10.82 -2.50
N ASN A 104 4.42 10.06 -3.45
CA ASN A 104 3.66 9.10 -4.27
C ASN A 104 3.53 7.72 -3.61
N LEU A 105 4.03 7.53 -2.38
CA LEU A 105 3.94 6.26 -1.68
C LEU A 105 2.52 6.01 -1.16
N THR A 106 1.83 5.06 -1.75
CA THR A 106 0.47 4.65 -1.38
C THR A 106 0.39 3.13 -1.28
N GLY A 107 -0.37 2.62 -0.29
CA GLY A 107 -0.62 1.19 -0.14
C GLY A 107 0.59 0.35 0.28
N ILE A 108 1.67 0.97 0.75
CA ILE A 108 2.88 0.29 1.24
C ILE A 108 3.29 0.84 2.60
N ARG A 109 4.13 0.09 3.30
CA ARG A 109 4.84 0.55 4.50
C ARG A 109 6.12 1.29 4.07
N PRO A 110 6.20 2.62 4.21
CA PRO A 110 7.35 3.40 3.68
C PRO A 110 8.68 3.02 4.35
N THR A 111 8.65 2.65 5.63
CA THR A 111 9.84 2.20 6.38
C THR A 111 10.51 0.98 5.77
N LYS A 112 9.77 0.14 5.00
CA LYS A 112 10.34 -1.01 4.31
C LYS A 112 11.38 -0.61 3.26
N ILE A 113 11.20 0.55 2.62
CA ILE A 113 12.17 1.08 1.65
C ILE A 113 13.46 1.44 2.38
N ALA A 114 13.36 2.25 3.45
CA ALA A 114 14.51 2.64 4.25
C ALA A 114 15.22 1.41 4.86
N TYR A 115 14.47 0.42 5.35
CA TYR A 115 15.00 -0.82 5.91
C TYR A 115 15.83 -1.59 4.86
N GLY A 116 15.28 -1.82 3.66
CA GLY A 116 15.99 -2.53 2.60
C GLY A 116 17.29 -1.82 2.18
N MET A 117 17.27 -0.49 2.06
CA MET A 117 18.45 0.29 1.72
C MET A 117 19.51 0.28 2.85
N LEU A 118 19.09 0.27 4.13
CA LEU A 118 20.01 0.10 5.26
C LEU A 118 20.67 -1.28 5.26
N ASP A 119 19.94 -2.32 4.85
CA ASP A 119 20.50 -3.67 4.72
C ASP A 119 21.49 -3.79 3.56
N GLU A 120 21.30 -2.99 2.50
CA GLU A 120 22.27 -2.80 1.41
C GLU A 120 23.51 -1.97 1.82
N GLY A 121 23.54 -1.44 3.04
CA GLY A 121 24.64 -0.62 3.56
C GLY A 121 24.62 0.84 3.10
N ARG A 122 23.47 1.33 2.61
CA ARG A 122 23.31 2.73 2.23
C ARG A 122 23.32 3.65 3.46
N SER A 123 23.89 4.84 3.27
CA SER A 123 23.88 5.90 4.26
C SER A 123 22.51 6.57 4.40
N ASP A 124 22.26 7.22 5.53
CA ASP A 124 21.04 8.01 5.75
C ASP A 124 20.84 9.07 4.68
N ALA A 125 21.91 9.72 4.24
CA ALA A 125 21.86 10.75 3.20
C ALA A 125 21.43 10.18 1.84
N GLU A 126 21.92 8.99 1.46
CA GLU A 126 21.51 8.32 0.23
C GLU A 126 20.04 7.86 0.28
N ILE A 127 19.57 7.40 1.45
CA ILE A 127 18.17 6.99 1.65
C ILE A 127 17.26 8.20 1.59
N LEU A 128 17.64 9.29 2.24
CA LEU A 128 16.92 10.55 2.22
C LEU A 128 16.76 11.07 0.78
N ASP A 129 17.88 11.20 0.06
CA ASP A 129 17.87 11.65 -1.33
C ASP A 129 16.99 10.75 -2.22
N PHE A 130 17.11 9.44 -2.07
CA PHE A 130 16.27 8.50 -2.82
C PHE A 130 14.77 8.68 -2.53
N MET A 131 14.38 8.83 -1.25
CA MET A 131 12.98 9.00 -0.88
C MET A 131 12.42 10.35 -1.37
N GLU A 132 13.23 11.40 -1.36
CA GLU A 132 12.83 12.71 -1.87
C GLU A 132 12.76 12.74 -3.40
N GLN A 133 13.79 12.27 -4.10
CA GLN A 133 13.89 12.37 -5.55
C GLN A 133 12.99 11.35 -6.27
N SER A 134 12.95 10.12 -5.78
CA SER A 134 12.22 9.04 -6.44
C SER A 134 10.75 8.95 -6.02
N HIS A 135 10.43 9.42 -4.81
CA HIS A 135 9.09 9.27 -4.23
C HIS A 135 8.44 10.57 -3.77
N TYR A 136 9.12 11.71 -3.83
CA TYR A 136 8.61 13.02 -3.38
C TYR A 136 8.20 13.03 -1.91
N VAL A 137 8.80 12.17 -1.10
CA VAL A 137 8.57 12.13 0.35
C VAL A 137 9.18 13.39 0.96
N SER A 138 8.51 14.01 1.93
CA SER A 138 9.10 15.14 2.64
C SER A 138 10.29 14.70 3.50
N GLU A 139 11.27 15.60 3.67
CA GLU A 139 12.46 15.36 4.51
C GLU A 139 12.07 14.84 5.90
N GLU A 140 11.09 15.48 6.56
CA GLU A 140 10.57 15.04 7.86
C GLU A 140 10.13 13.58 7.88
N LYS A 141 9.38 13.15 6.86
CA LYS A 141 8.85 11.80 6.78
C LYS A 141 9.91 10.79 6.35
N ALA A 142 10.85 11.19 5.51
CA ALA A 142 11.98 10.35 5.13
C ALA A 142 12.88 10.07 6.35
N LEU A 143 13.26 11.10 7.11
CA LEU A 143 14.04 10.95 8.35
C LEU A 143 13.31 10.11 9.40
N LEU A 144 12.00 10.31 9.57
CA LEU A 144 11.18 9.46 10.44
C LEU A 144 11.20 8.00 9.98
N GLY A 145 11.08 7.75 8.68
CA GLY A 145 11.15 6.41 8.09
C GLY A 145 12.50 5.73 8.35
N ILE A 146 13.59 6.47 8.21
CA ILE A 146 14.96 5.99 8.47
C ILE A 146 15.14 5.64 9.97
N ASP A 147 14.69 6.52 10.88
CA ASP A 147 14.81 6.27 12.33
C ASP A 147 14.02 5.02 12.75
N ILE A 148 12.79 4.87 12.26
CA ILE A 148 11.97 3.69 12.52
C ILE A 148 12.66 2.43 11.95
N ALA A 149 13.17 2.47 10.72
CA ALA A 149 13.83 1.34 10.10
C ALA A 149 15.08 0.89 10.88
N LYS A 150 15.86 1.83 11.41
CA LYS A 150 17.01 1.53 12.28
C LYS A 150 16.57 0.82 13.57
N ARG A 151 15.52 1.33 14.21
CA ARG A 151 14.97 0.71 15.43
C ARG A 151 14.41 -0.68 15.14
N GLU A 152 13.66 -0.84 14.03
CA GLU A 152 13.18 -2.16 13.59
C GLU A 152 14.35 -3.11 13.39
N ARG A 153 15.41 -2.69 12.70
CA ARG A 153 16.60 -3.52 12.45
C ARG A 153 17.29 -3.93 13.74
N ASP A 154 17.39 -3.03 14.71
CA ASP A 154 17.99 -3.34 16.01
C ASP A 154 17.15 -4.34 16.82
N LEU A 155 15.83 -4.20 16.82
CA LEU A 155 14.92 -5.13 17.48
C LEU A 155 14.91 -6.52 16.82
N LEU A 156 15.00 -6.55 15.47
CA LEU A 156 14.93 -7.78 14.70
C LEU A 156 16.25 -8.56 14.64
N LYS A 157 17.35 -8.03 15.17
CA LYS A 157 18.65 -8.73 15.22
C LYS A 157 18.60 -10.08 15.95
N GLU A 158 17.68 -10.22 16.90
CA GLU A 158 17.54 -11.42 17.72
C GLU A 158 16.62 -12.47 17.07
N ILE A 159 16.02 -12.17 15.93
CA ILE A 159 15.16 -13.10 15.22
C ILE A 159 15.98 -14.07 14.37
N HIS A 160 15.67 -15.34 14.46
CA HIS A 160 16.35 -16.43 13.75
C HIS A 160 15.73 -16.60 12.35
N TYR A 161 16.07 -15.74 11.38
CA TYR A 161 15.47 -15.74 10.04
C TYR A 161 15.54 -17.08 9.30
N GLU A 162 16.60 -17.86 9.48
CA GLU A 162 16.77 -19.16 8.81
C GLU A 162 16.26 -20.34 9.65
N GLY A 163 16.35 -20.25 10.96
CA GLY A 163 16.01 -21.34 11.87
C GLY A 163 14.84 -21.06 12.81
N GLY A 164 14.19 -19.90 12.67
CA GLY A 164 13.10 -19.50 13.53
C GLY A 164 11.73 -19.47 12.82
N TYR A 165 10.69 -19.28 13.63
CA TYR A 165 9.34 -19.05 13.17
C TYR A 165 8.56 -18.15 14.11
N SER A 166 7.52 -17.53 13.58
CA SER A 166 6.56 -16.73 14.33
C SER A 166 5.20 -17.40 14.34
N LEU A 167 4.55 -17.47 15.47
CA LEU A 167 3.21 -18.03 15.61
C LEU A 167 2.17 -16.90 15.69
N TYR A 168 1.23 -16.89 14.75
CA TYR A 168 0.07 -16.00 14.78
C TYR A 168 -1.18 -16.80 15.16
N ILE A 169 -1.86 -16.40 16.24
CA ILE A 169 -3.10 -17.00 16.71
C ILE A 169 -4.22 -15.98 16.48
N GLY A 170 -5.04 -16.20 15.45
CA GLY A 170 -6.16 -15.33 15.15
C GLY A 170 -7.39 -15.71 15.95
N ILE A 171 -7.99 -14.79 16.69
CA ILE A 171 -9.28 -14.99 17.39
C ILE A 171 -10.35 -14.17 16.68
N PRO A 172 -11.27 -14.81 15.93
CA PRO A 172 -12.23 -14.08 15.10
C PRO A 172 -13.51 -13.66 15.86
N PHE A 173 -13.60 -13.94 17.16
CA PHE A 173 -14.78 -13.63 17.95
C PHE A 173 -14.65 -12.29 18.65
N CYS A 174 -15.51 -11.33 18.31
CA CYS A 174 -15.50 -10.00 18.88
C CYS A 174 -16.84 -9.66 19.55
N PRO A 175 -16.86 -8.87 20.64
CA PRO A 175 -18.09 -8.37 21.22
C PRO A 175 -18.90 -7.53 20.23
N THR A 176 -18.20 -6.68 19.46
CA THR A 176 -18.73 -5.83 18.39
C THR A 176 -17.72 -5.74 17.28
N THR A 177 -18.17 -5.41 16.06
CA THR A 177 -17.27 -5.11 14.95
C THR A 177 -16.87 -3.63 15.01
N CYS A 178 -15.57 -3.35 15.11
CA CYS A 178 -15.05 -1.97 15.04
C CYS A 178 -15.32 -1.36 13.67
N LEU A 179 -15.64 -0.08 13.61
CA LEU A 179 -15.96 0.63 12.37
C LEU A 179 -14.86 0.53 11.30
N TYR A 180 -13.61 0.43 11.73
CA TYR A 180 -12.41 0.34 10.85
C TYR A 180 -11.89 -1.10 10.68
N CYS A 181 -12.60 -2.12 11.18
CA CYS A 181 -12.10 -3.50 11.17
C CYS A 181 -12.15 -4.09 9.75
N SER A 182 -11.01 -4.55 9.27
CA SER A 182 -10.87 -5.30 8.01
C SER A 182 -10.61 -6.79 8.22
N PHE A 183 -10.47 -7.24 9.47
CA PHE A 183 -10.27 -8.65 9.81
C PHE A 183 -11.58 -9.42 9.82
N THR A 184 -11.48 -10.75 9.68
CA THR A 184 -12.62 -11.64 9.93
C THR A 184 -13.11 -11.46 11.35
N SER A 185 -14.35 -11.03 11.50
CA SER A 185 -14.96 -10.73 12.81
C SER A 185 -16.37 -11.30 12.87
N TYR A 186 -16.60 -12.15 13.86
CA TYR A 186 -17.90 -12.75 14.14
C TYR A 186 -18.41 -12.26 15.51
N PRO A 187 -19.67 -11.76 15.59
CA PRO A 187 -20.26 -11.37 16.87
C PRO A 187 -20.30 -12.57 17.83
N ILE A 188 -19.57 -12.49 18.95
CA ILE A 188 -19.48 -13.58 19.92
C ILE A 188 -20.85 -14.04 20.44
N ALA A 189 -21.83 -13.14 20.53
CA ALA A 189 -23.19 -13.44 20.95
C ALA A 189 -23.87 -14.46 20.02
N ALA A 190 -23.62 -14.36 18.70
CA ALA A 190 -24.21 -15.30 17.71
C ALA A 190 -23.45 -16.63 17.64
N PHE A 191 -22.14 -16.62 17.93
CA PHE A 191 -21.24 -17.77 17.76
C PHE A 191 -20.80 -18.41 19.08
N ARG A 192 -21.37 -18.01 20.22
CA ARG A 192 -20.95 -18.42 21.57
C ARG A 192 -20.79 -19.94 21.74
N ARG A 193 -21.63 -20.74 21.08
CA ARG A 193 -21.57 -22.22 21.16
C ARG A 193 -20.41 -22.83 20.39
N GLN A 194 -19.77 -22.06 19.54
CA GLN A 194 -18.63 -22.52 18.69
C GLN A 194 -17.29 -22.11 19.27
N VAL A 195 -17.26 -21.21 20.27
CA VAL A 195 -16.00 -20.67 20.82
C VAL A 195 -15.13 -21.77 21.41
N ASP A 196 -15.69 -22.65 22.22
CA ASP A 196 -14.94 -23.73 22.87
C ASP A 196 -14.37 -24.70 21.81
N ALA A 197 -15.17 -25.11 20.83
CA ALA A 197 -14.72 -25.98 19.75
C ALA A 197 -13.63 -25.31 18.88
N TYR A 198 -13.69 -24.00 18.71
CA TYR A 198 -12.64 -23.23 18.03
C TYR A 198 -11.33 -23.21 18.82
N VAL A 199 -11.42 -22.96 20.14
CA VAL A 199 -10.24 -22.98 21.02
C VAL A 199 -9.59 -24.36 21.03
N ASP A 200 -10.40 -25.43 21.11
CA ASP A 200 -9.90 -26.81 21.03
C ASP A 200 -9.19 -27.09 19.69
N ALA A 201 -9.71 -26.52 18.58
CA ALA A 201 -9.05 -26.64 17.28
C ALA A 201 -7.72 -25.88 17.23
N VAL A 202 -7.67 -24.66 17.77
CA VAL A 202 -6.43 -23.88 17.87
C VAL A 202 -5.37 -24.61 18.71
N ILE A 203 -5.77 -25.22 19.85
CA ILE A 203 -4.86 -26.01 20.69
C ILE A 203 -4.27 -27.18 19.90
N LYS A 204 -5.10 -27.91 19.13
CA LYS A 204 -4.61 -29.00 18.27
C LYS A 204 -3.62 -28.54 17.19
N GLU A 205 -3.86 -27.35 16.59
CA GLU A 205 -2.92 -26.77 15.65
C GLU A 205 -1.59 -26.37 16.34
N MET A 206 -1.66 -25.85 17.57
CA MET A 206 -0.47 -25.54 18.38
C MET A 206 0.30 -26.81 18.75
N ASP A 207 -0.37 -27.90 19.15
CA ASP A 207 0.24 -29.19 19.42
C ASP A 207 0.97 -29.73 18.17
N TYR A 208 0.30 -29.64 16.99
CA TYR A 208 0.93 -29.99 15.72
C TYR A 208 2.19 -29.17 15.44
N VAL A 209 2.15 -27.84 15.66
CA VAL A 209 3.34 -26.99 15.51
C VAL A 209 4.45 -27.42 16.47
N ALA A 210 4.11 -27.65 17.74
CA ALA A 210 5.09 -28.09 18.76
C ALA A 210 5.77 -29.43 18.40
N GLU A 211 5.02 -30.37 17.80
CA GLU A 211 5.55 -31.65 17.36
C GLU A 211 6.41 -31.56 16.11
N ASN A 212 6.05 -30.72 15.15
CA ASN A 212 6.66 -30.68 13.81
C ASN A 212 7.73 -29.60 13.63
N PHE A 213 7.88 -28.66 14.60
CA PHE A 213 8.84 -27.56 14.54
C PHE A 213 9.87 -27.61 15.67
N GLN A 214 10.18 -28.82 16.19
CA GLN A 214 11.12 -29.01 17.30
C GLN A 214 12.55 -28.58 16.99
N ASP A 215 12.92 -28.56 15.71
CA ASP A 215 14.23 -28.11 15.21
C ASP A 215 14.29 -26.59 14.94
N LYS A 216 13.18 -25.88 15.20
CA LYS A 216 13.04 -24.44 14.98
C LYS A 216 12.93 -23.67 16.29
N VAL A 217 13.33 -22.41 16.25
CA VAL A 217 13.18 -21.48 17.38
C VAL A 217 11.88 -20.70 17.24
N LEU A 218 11.02 -20.72 18.26
CA LEU A 218 9.84 -19.86 18.31
C LEU A 218 10.28 -18.45 18.73
N ASP A 219 10.40 -17.55 17.77
CA ASP A 219 10.86 -16.17 18.01
C ASP A 219 9.76 -15.27 18.55
N THR A 220 8.56 -15.36 18.00
CA THR A 220 7.46 -14.49 18.43
C THR A 220 6.12 -15.22 18.45
N VAL A 221 5.26 -14.81 19.39
CA VAL A 221 3.86 -15.20 19.42
C VAL A 221 3.00 -13.93 19.39
N TYR A 222 2.06 -13.89 18.46
CA TYR A 222 1.08 -12.81 18.33
C TYR A 222 -0.33 -13.40 18.46
N ILE A 223 -1.14 -12.83 19.38
CA ILE A 223 -2.53 -13.26 19.65
C ILE A 223 -3.48 -12.11 19.43
#